data_a51d8d202f9c1bca3068a371c0499000
#
_entry.id   a51d8d202f9c1bca3068a371c0499000
#
_cell.length_a   1.000
_cell.length_b   1.000
_cell.length_c   1.000
_cell.angle_alpha   90.00
_cell.angle_beta   90.00
_cell.angle_gamma   90.00
#
_symmetry.space_group_name_H-M   'P 1'
#
loop_
_entity.id
_entity.type
_entity.pdbx_description
1 polymer ?
#
loop_
_entity_poly.entity_id
_entity_poly.type
_entity_poly.pdbx_seq_one_letter_code
_entity_poly.pdbx_strand_id
1 'polypeptide(L)'
;MKEPKIRTVEKYKPPFLLNQFPSDYALNLGKEVIYLLASRGTPRLEGNDWEEIFARLIGAQWKPSNVGLDDVVLEQTAWGAKTVKNANPFNATKVRLISGRNSPVYSFGDRKVSECEPNEL
;
A
#
# COMPACT_ATOMS: atom_id res chain seq x y z
N MET A 1 -14.93 -21.33 -18.67
CA MET A 1 -14.10 -20.74 -17.59
C MET A 1 -14.96 -20.63 -16.35
N LYS A 2 -14.44 -21.09 -15.22
CA LYS A 2 -15.14 -20.89 -13.94
C LYS A 2 -15.01 -19.44 -13.50
N GLU A 3 -16.09 -18.88 -13.02
CA GLU A 3 -16.01 -17.53 -12.45
C GLU A 3 -15.22 -17.55 -11.12
N PRO A 4 -14.42 -16.49 -10.87
CA PRO A 4 -13.71 -16.39 -9.60
C PRO A 4 -14.71 -16.28 -8.44
N LYS A 5 -14.41 -16.97 -7.34
CA LYS A 5 -15.21 -16.89 -6.12
C LYS A 5 -14.56 -15.93 -5.14
N ILE A 6 -15.31 -14.94 -4.73
CA ILE A 6 -14.90 -14.05 -3.62
C ILE A 6 -15.00 -14.86 -2.33
N ARG A 7 -13.88 -15.14 -1.70
CA ARG A 7 -13.81 -15.95 -0.46
C ARG A 7 -14.37 -15.22 0.75
N THR A 8 -14.27 -13.90 0.74
CA THR A 8 -14.80 -13.04 1.79
C THR A 8 -15.82 -12.08 1.19
N VAL A 9 -17.03 -12.19 1.67
CA VAL A 9 -18.03 -11.14 1.44
C VAL A 9 -17.64 -9.98 2.35
N GLU A 10 -17.78 -8.75 1.89
CA GLU A 10 -17.59 -7.57 2.72
C GLU A 10 -18.48 -7.64 3.96
N LYS A 11 -17.90 -8.10 5.06
CA LYS A 11 -18.58 -8.20 6.35
C LYS A 11 -18.46 -6.92 7.18
N TYR A 12 -17.47 -6.09 6.84
CA TYR A 12 -17.09 -4.94 7.62
C TYR A 12 -17.02 -3.70 6.75
N LYS A 13 -17.59 -2.62 7.27
CA LYS A 13 -17.50 -1.32 6.62
C LYS A 13 -16.08 -0.76 6.84
N PRO A 14 -15.36 -0.32 5.79
CA PRO A 14 -14.08 0.33 5.95
C PRO A 14 -14.20 1.59 6.83
N PRO A 15 -13.18 1.92 7.65
CA PRO A 15 -13.21 3.12 8.49
C PRO A 15 -13.22 4.41 7.69
N PHE A 16 -12.69 4.39 6.47
CA PHE A 16 -12.68 5.51 5.54
C PHE A 16 -13.21 5.08 4.17
N LEU A 17 -13.98 5.94 3.53
CA LEU A 17 -14.36 5.77 2.13
C LEU A 17 -13.12 5.95 1.24
N LEU A 18 -13.18 5.43 0.03
CA LEU A 18 -12.10 5.56 -0.95
C LEU A 18 -11.70 7.04 -1.12
N ASN A 19 -10.40 7.32 -1.03
CA ASN A 19 -9.83 8.66 -1.11
C ASN A 19 -10.31 9.65 -0.03
N GLN A 20 -10.86 9.16 1.06
CA GLN A 20 -11.23 9.99 2.21
C GLN A 20 -10.41 9.63 3.43
N PHE A 21 -9.94 10.64 4.13
CA PHE A 21 -9.12 10.52 5.34
C PHE A 21 -9.56 11.60 6.35
N PRO A 22 -9.05 11.56 7.59
CA PRO A 22 -9.34 12.62 8.57
C PRO A 22 -9.08 14.02 8.02
N SER A 23 -9.84 14.99 8.45
CA SER A 23 -9.75 16.39 7.97
C SER A 23 -8.39 17.04 8.20
N ASP A 24 -7.66 16.61 9.23
CA ASP A 24 -6.32 17.09 9.58
C ASP A 24 -5.18 16.26 8.94
N TYR A 25 -5.52 15.29 8.09
CA TYR A 25 -4.56 14.37 7.49
C TYR A 25 -3.42 15.09 6.76
N ALA A 26 -3.74 16.01 5.88
CA ALA A 26 -2.74 16.71 5.08
C ALA A 26 -1.80 17.57 5.93
N LEU A 27 -2.33 18.26 6.94
CA LEU A 27 -1.54 19.06 7.87
C LEU A 27 -0.58 18.21 8.69
N ASN A 28 -1.09 17.12 9.25
CA ASN A 28 -0.30 16.21 10.07
C ASN A 28 0.73 15.45 9.24
N LEU A 29 0.40 15.09 8.00
CA LEU A 29 1.37 14.53 7.06
C LEU A 29 2.53 15.49 6.83
N GLY A 30 2.26 16.75 6.57
CA GLY A 30 3.29 17.76 6.39
C GLY A 30 4.20 17.89 7.62
N LYS A 31 3.64 17.91 8.82
CA LYS A 31 4.41 17.94 10.08
C LYS A 31 5.31 16.72 10.24
N GLU A 32 4.79 15.52 10.01
CA GLU A 32 5.55 14.27 10.12
C GLU A 32 6.72 14.22 9.13
N VAL A 33 6.49 14.61 7.90
CA VAL A 33 7.53 14.62 6.87
C VAL A 33 8.62 15.64 7.20
N ILE A 34 8.26 16.85 7.58
CA ILE A 34 9.22 17.90 7.98
C ILE A 34 10.06 17.44 9.17
N TYR A 35 9.41 16.86 10.19
CA TYR A 35 10.11 16.33 11.37
C TYR A 35 11.12 15.26 10.99
N LEU A 36 10.71 14.30 10.18
CA LEU A 36 11.58 13.22 9.72
C LEU A 36 12.79 13.74 8.96
N LEU A 37 12.57 14.62 7.99
CA LEU A 37 13.65 15.17 7.17
C LEU A 37 14.62 16.02 8.01
N ALA A 38 14.09 16.81 8.93
CA ALA A 38 14.91 17.62 9.84
C ALA A 38 15.77 16.75 10.76
N SER A 39 15.22 15.67 11.32
CA SER A 39 15.93 14.76 12.21
C SER A 39 16.99 13.93 11.49
N ARG A 40 16.80 13.61 10.21
CA ARG A 40 17.78 12.86 9.41
C ARG A 40 18.91 13.71 8.85
N GLY A 41 18.67 14.99 8.64
CA GLY A 41 19.62 15.87 7.96
C GLY A 41 19.82 15.57 6.46
N THR A 42 19.05 14.66 5.88
CA THR A 42 19.05 14.33 4.45
C THR A 42 17.62 14.25 3.92
N PRO A 43 17.33 14.71 2.70
CA PRO A 43 15.99 14.67 2.13
C PRO A 43 15.64 13.24 1.65
N ARG A 44 15.44 12.35 2.58
CA ARG A 44 15.25 10.93 2.30
C ARG A 44 14.02 10.41 3.05
N LEU A 45 13.07 9.88 2.29
CA LEU A 45 11.89 9.18 2.78
C LEU A 45 11.92 7.75 2.23
N GLU A 46 11.99 6.78 3.12
CA GLU A 46 11.99 5.35 2.76
C GLU A 46 10.58 4.75 2.88
N GLY A 47 10.40 3.57 2.31
CA GLY A 47 9.10 2.89 2.36
C GLY A 47 8.58 2.66 3.77
N ASN A 48 9.45 2.21 4.68
CA ASN A 48 9.08 2.00 6.08
C ASN A 48 8.67 3.30 6.79
N ASP A 49 9.33 4.40 6.48
CA ASP A 49 8.98 5.71 7.03
C ASP A 49 7.56 6.11 6.63
N TRP A 50 7.25 5.92 5.36
CA TRP A 50 5.92 6.21 4.83
C TRP A 50 4.83 5.35 5.48
N GLU A 51 5.07 4.06 5.61
CA GLU A 51 4.15 3.13 6.26
C GLU A 51 3.84 3.55 7.70
N GLU A 52 4.88 3.86 8.47
CA GLU A 52 4.75 4.28 9.85
C GLU A 52 4.03 5.62 10.00
N ILE A 53 4.40 6.60 9.16
CA ILE A 53 3.72 7.91 9.13
C ILE A 53 2.25 7.73 8.78
N PHE A 54 1.94 6.99 7.74
CA PHE A 54 0.57 6.74 7.32
C PHE A 54 -0.25 6.07 8.43
N ALA A 55 0.31 5.07 9.09
CA ALA A 55 -0.35 4.42 10.23
C ALA A 55 -0.70 5.42 11.35
N ARG A 56 0.24 6.29 11.72
CA ARG A 56 -0.02 7.31 12.74
C ARG A 56 -1.10 8.30 12.32
N LEU A 57 -1.09 8.72 11.05
CA LEU A 57 -2.05 9.71 10.55
C LEU A 57 -3.50 9.23 10.60
N ILE A 58 -3.72 7.94 10.41
CA ILE A 58 -5.07 7.35 10.43
C ILE A 58 -5.41 6.63 11.74
N GLY A 59 -4.50 6.63 12.71
CA GLY A 59 -4.69 5.93 13.98
C GLY A 59 -4.62 4.40 13.87
N ALA A 60 -3.89 3.89 12.90
CA ALA A 60 -3.75 2.46 12.62
C ALA A 60 -2.54 1.84 13.31
N GLN A 61 -2.49 0.52 13.28
CA GLN A 61 -1.31 -0.24 13.67
C GLN A 61 -0.38 -0.44 12.49
N TRP A 62 0.90 -0.18 12.70
CA TRP A 62 1.96 -0.50 11.77
C TRP A 62 2.53 -1.88 12.11
N LYS A 63 2.51 -2.77 11.13
CA LYS A 63 3.08 -4.11 11.27
C LYS A 63 4.09 -4.31 10.14
N PRO A 64 5.36 -3.93 10.34
CA PRO A 64 6.38 -4.17 9.33
C PRO A 64 6.54 -5.68 9.14
N SER A 65 6.39 -6.13 7.91
CA SER A 65 6.52 -7.53 7.55
C SER A 65 7.32 -7.69 6.27
N ASN A 66 8.29 -8.58 6.29
CA ASN A 66 9.05 -8.94 5.09
C ASN A 66 8.25 -9.84 4.14
N VAL A 67 7.18 -10.42 4.59
CA VAL A 67 6.34 -11.40 3.87
C VAL A 67 4.86 -10.97 3.86
N GLY A 68 4.51 -9.91 4.60
CA GLY A 68 3.14 -9.52 4.85
C GLY A 68 2.48 -8.79 3.69
N LEU A 69 1.22 -9.07 3.54
CA LEU A 69 0.33 -8.34 2.66
C LEU A 69 -0.14 -7.03 3.32
N ASP A 70 0.02 -6.93 4.64
CA ASP A 70 -0.61 -5.91 5.48
C ASP A 70 0.45 -5.04 6.15
N ASP A 71 0.71 -3.88 5.55
CA ASP A 71 1.67 -2.91 6.11
C ASP A 71 1.02 -2.11 7.24
N VAL A 72 -0.21 -1.70 7.05
CA VAL A 72 -0.97 -0.85 7.97
C VAL A 72 -2.38 -1.42 8.15
N VAL A 73 -2.81 -1.62 9.39
CA VAL A 73 -4.11 -2.24 9.70
C VAL A 73 -4.92 -1.38 10.66
N LEU A 74 -6.16 -1.11 10.30
CA LEU A 74 -7.15 -0.42 11.12
C LEU A 74 -8.53 -1.06 10.93
N GLU A 75 -9.19 -1.45 12.02
CA GLU A 75 -10.56 -1.97 12.01
C GLU A 75 -10.81 -3.05 10.94
N GLN A 76 -9.94 -4.04 10.86
CA GLN A 76 -10.02 -5.14 9.88
C GLN A 76 -9.86 -4.70 8.42
N THR A 77 -9.37 -3.50 8.20
CA THR A 77 -8.97 -3.00 6.89
C THR A 77 -7.47 -2.87 6.83
N ALA A 78 -6.87 -3.36 5.77
CA ALA A 78 -5.44 -3.29 5.54
C ALA A 78 -5.11 -2.40 4.34
N TRP A 79 -4.03 -1.64 4.44
CA TRP A 79 -3.48 -0.82 3.36
C TRP A 79 -2.06 -1.26 3.05
N GLY A 80 -1.79 -1.45 1.77
CA GLY A 80 -0.43 -1.54 1.26
C GLY A 80 0.08 -0.14 0.95
N ALA A 81 1.04 0.33 1.73
CA ALA A 81 1.64 1.65 1.51
C ALA A 81 2.83 1.53 0.57
N LYS A 82 2.85 2.33 -0.48
CA LYS A 82 3.89 2.28 -1.51
C LYS A 82 4.50 3.65 -1.76
N THR A 83 5.82 3.69 -1.90
CA THR A 83 6.56 4.87 -2.32
C THR A 83 7.07 4.68 -3.74
N VAL A 84 6.92 5.69 -4.56
CA VAL A 84 7.39 5.68 -5.95
C VAL A 84 8.27 6.89 -6.20
N LYS A 85 9.48 6.66 -6.70
CA LYS A 85 10.39 7.73 -7.13
C LYS A 85 10.05 8.17 -8.54
N ASN A 86 9.91 9.46 -8.74
CA ASN A 86 9.70 10.05 -10.04
C ASN A 86 10.41 11.40 -10.11
N ALA A 87 11.09 11.68 -11.22
CA ALA A 87 11.77 12.95 -11.44
C ALA A 87 10.79 14.14 -11.53
N ASN A 88 9.59 13.89 -12.05
CA ASN A 88 8.51 14.87 -12.20
C ASN A 88 7.19 14.34 -11.62
N PRO A 89 7.07 14.23 -10.29
CA PRO A 89 5.91 13.59 -9.67
C PRO A 89 4.58 14.29 -9.99
N PHE A 90 4.59 15.62 -10.15
CA PHE A 90 3.37 16.38 -10.44
C PHE A 90 2.86 16.19 -11.87
N ASN A 91 3.71 15.77 -12.79
CA ASN A 91 3.36 15.51 -14.19
C ASN A 91 3.16 14.01 -14.49
N ALA A 92 3.32 13.17 -13.48
CA ALA A 92 3.16 11.73 -13.65
C ALA A 92 1.67 11.38 -13.88
N THR A 93 1.37 10.74 -14.99
CA THR A 93 0.03 10.24 -15.32
C THR A 93 -0.16 8.79 -14.89
N LYS A 94 0.92 8.07 -14.65
CA LYS A 94 0.93 6.66 -14.23
C LYS A 94 2.03 6.41 -13.22
N VAL A 95 1.76 5.53 -12.28
CA VAL A 95 2.75 5.03 -11.32
C VAL A 95 2.74 3.50 -11.33
N ARG A 96 3.93 2.92 -11.18
CA ARG A 96 4.07 1.47 -11.05
C ARG A 96 4.07 1.11 -9.57
N LEU A 97 3.00 0.48 -9.12
CA LEU A 97 2.83 0.08 -7.72
C LEU A 97 3.42 -1.29 -7.41
N ILE A 98 3.59 -2.13 -8.42
CA ILE A 98 4.01 -3.52 -8.27
C ILE A 98 5.40 -3.70 -8.87
N SER A 99 6.33 -4.27 -8.09
CA SER A 99 7.67 -4.61 -8.57
C SER A 99 7.64 -5.83 -9.50
N GLY A 100 8.75 -6.05 -10.24
CA GLY A 100 8.90 -7.22 -11.10
C GLY A 100 8.81 -8.57 -10.36
N ARG A 101 8.97 -8.58 -9.04
CA ARG A 101 8.80 -9.78 -8.21
C ARG A 101 7.37 -10.30 -8.16
N ASN A 102 6.40 -9.48 -8.50
CA ASN A 102 4.99 -9.86 -8.58
C ASN A 102 4.60 -10.37 -9.97
N SER A 103 5.58 -10.70 -10.81
CA SER A 103 5.33 -11.39 -12.06
C SER A 103 4.71 -12.77 -11.79
N PRO A 104 3.73 -13.21 -12.58
CA PRO A 104 3.13 -14.54 -12.45
C PRO A 104 4.13 -15.70 -12.40
N VAL A 105 5.29 -15.53 -13.00
CA VAL A 105 6.39 -16.52 -12.99
C VAL A 105 6.80 -16.91 -11.57
N TYR A 106 6.78 -15.99 -10.62
CA TYR A 106 7.12 -16.28 -9.23
C TYR A 106 6.08 -17.10 -8.48
N SER A 107 4.83 -17.03 -8.90
CA SER A 107 3.71 -17.74 -8.26
C SER A 107 3.30 -19.01 -9.01
N PHE A 108 3.39 -18.97 -10.32
CA PHE A 108 2.84 -20.03 -11.20
C PHE A 108 3.91 -20.75 -12.02
N GLY A 109 5.18 -20.41 -11.88
CA GLY A 109 6.28 -20.99 -12.64
C GLY A 109 6.13 -20.75 -14.14
N ASP A 110 6.28 -21.81 -14.94
CA ASP A 110 6.22 -21.73 -16.38
C ASP A 110 4.79 -21.70 -16.96
N ARG A 111 3.78 -21.82 -16.10
CA ARG A 111 2.37 -21.76 -16.54
C ARG A 111 2.01 -20.33 -16.98
N LYS A 112 1.31 -20.22 -18.09
CA LYS A 112 0.74 -18.94 -18.51
C LYS A 112 -0.45 -18.58 -17.60
N VAL A 113 -0.63 -17.29 -17.33
CA VAL A 113 -1.78 -16.79 -16.55
C VAL A 113 -3.11 -17.26 -17.15
N SER A 114 -3.19 -17.33 -18.49
CA SER A 114 -4.37 -17.83 -19.20
C SER A 114 -4.70 -19.29 -18.95
N GLU A 115 -3.74 -20.08 -18.45
CA GLU A 115 -3.88 -21.50 -18.15
C GLU A 115 -4.24 -21.73 -16.67
N CYS A 116 -4.26 -20.68 -15.85
CA CYS A 116 -4.61 -20.75 -14.44
C CYS A 116 -6.11 -20.62 -14.24
N GLU A 117 -6.64 -21.35 -13.26
CA GLU A 117 -8.04 -21.17 -12.85
C GLU A 117 -8.20 -19.79 -12.16
N PRO A 118 -9.34 -19.12 -12.33
CA PRO A 118 -9.55 -17.78 -11.75
C PRO A 118 -9.30 -17.67 -10.25
N ASN A 119 -9.50 -18.74 -9.50
CA ASN A 119 -9.29 -18.76 -8.05
C ASN A 119 -7.82 -19.01 -7.64
N GLU A 120 -6.92 -19.27 -8.59
CA GLU A 120 -5.49 -19.37 -8.36
C GLU A 120 -4.79 -18.00 -8.47
N LEU A 121 -5.43 -17.03 -9.13
CA LEU A 121 -4.93 -15.69 -9.38
C LEU A 121 -5.29 -14.74 -8.23
#